data_8a8df14b83fc886fc7d9c83583b3a550
#
_entry.id   8a8df14b83fc886fc7d9c83583b3a550
#
_cell.length_a   1.000
_cell.length_b   1.000
_cell.length_c   1.000
_cell.angle_alpha   90.00
_cell.angle_beta   90.00
_cell.angle_gamma   90.00
#
_symmetry.space_group_name_H-M   'P 1'
#
loop_
_entity.id
_entity.type
_entity.pdbx_description
1 polymer ?
#
loop_
_entity_poly.entity_id
_entity_poly.type
_entity_poly.pdbx_seq_one_letter_code
_entity_poly.pdbx_strand_id
1 'polypeptide(L)'
;MAACTQVHRQQGLQSHPRLTVERDANGTAPVLCRHCEDAPCARVCPVNAIRHQDNAVLLDENTCIGCKLCAIACPFGAITPSGSTPLATPATFDHHIPLSLLSDVPVSPPSIHPMLAWNAGVRSIAVKCDLCDFREQGPECVRVCPTHALYLVDDAALDDAIAAKRRQAAEWPEGNIPFSSTGTDREQTL
;
A
#
# COMPACT_ATOMS: atom_id res chain seq x y z
N MET A 1 -10.01 9.39 1.83
CA MET A 1 -10.31 8.27 2.74
C MET A 1 -11.79 7.87 2.67
N ALA A 2 -12.77 8.76 2.87
CA ALA A 2 -14.20 8.42 2.91
C ALA A 2 -14.70 7.66 1.65
N ALA A 3 -14.33 8.07 0.47
CA ALA A 3 -14.71 7.41 -0.78
C ALA A 3 -14.18 5.96 -0.86
N CYS A 4 -12.94 5.72 -0.43
CA CYS A 4 -12.37 4.38 -0.33
C CYS A 4 -13.19 3.49 0.61
N THR A 5 -13.50 3.98 1.81
CA THR A 5 -14.36 3.29 2.79
C THR A 5 -15.72 2.93 2.21
N GLN A 6 -16.34 3.89 1.51
CA GLN A 6 -17.71 3.71 0.98
C GLN A 6 -17.77 2.62 -0.09
N VAL A 7 -16.88 2.65 -1.08
CA VAL A 7 -16.93 1.68 -2.19
C VAL A 7 -16.62 0.25 -1.72
N HIS A 8 -15.68 0.09 -0.78
CA HIS A 8 -15.36 -1.23 -0.24
C HIS A 8 -16.49 -1.79 0.63
N ARG A 9 -17.13 -0.94 1.43
CA ARG A 9 -18.31 -1.34 2.20
C ARG A 9 -19.47 -1.79 1.29
N GLN A 10 -19.67 -1.14 0.15
CA GLN A 10 -20.69 -1.53 -0.83
C GLN A 10 -20.40 -2.92 -1.44
N GLN A 11 -19.15 -3.34 -1.48
CA GLN A 11 -18.71 -4.66 -1.94
C GLN A 11 -18.67 -5.72 -0.83
N GLY A 12 -19.14 -5.40 0.38
CA GLY A 12 -19.06 -6.35 1.51
C GLY A 12 -17.65 -6.56 2.05
N LEU A 13 -16.69 -5.73 1.62
CA LEU A 13 -15.33 -5.73 2.13
C LEU A 13 -15.22 -4.83 3.37
N GLN A 14 -14.06 -4.88 4.04
CA GLN A 14 -13.80 -4.02 5.20
C GLN A 14 -14.03 -2.55 4.87
N SER A 15 -14.71 -1.84 5.75
CA SER A 15 -15.02 -0.42 5.60
C SER A 15 -13.86 0.51 6.00
N HIS A 16 -12.70 -0.02 6.37
CA HIS A 16 -11.50 0.79 6.63
C HIS A 16 -10.95 1.39 5.35
N PRO A 17 -10.48 2.64 5.37
CA PRO A 17 -9.78 3.20 4.23
C PRO A 17 -8.47 2.47 4.00
N ARG A 18 -8.13 2.20 2.73
CA ARG A 18 -6.91 1.51 2.31
C ARG A 18 -5.77 2.46 1.99
N LEU A 19 -5.94 3.71 2.36
CA LEU A 19 -4.92 4.75 2.30
C LEU A 19 -5.02 5.61 3.55
N THR A 20 -3.91 6.17 3.97
CA THR A 20 -3.82 7.14 5.06
C THR A 20 -3.30 8.46 4.52
N VAL A 21 -3.79 9.56 5.03
CA VAL A 21 -3.26 10.89 4.72
C VAL A 21 -2.46 11.33 5.94
N GLU A 22 -1.15 11.31 5.78
CA GLU A 22 -0.23 11.79 6.81
C GLU A 22 -0.09 13.32 6.70
N ARG A 23 0.07 13.96 7.85
CA ARG A 23 0.26 15.40 7.95
C ARG A 23 1.44 15.69 8.86
N ASP A 24 2.36 16.51 8.36
CA ASP A 24 3.46 17.03 9.14
C ASP A 24 3.54 18.56 9.03
N ALA A 25 4.63 19.16 9.56
CA ALA A 25 4.86 20.60 9.51
C ALA A 25 5.05 21.13 8.07
N ASN A 26 5.42 20.28 7.11
CA ASN A 26 5.75 20.63 5.74
C ASN A 26 4.57 20.41 4.78
N GLY A 27 3.53 19.67 5.21
CA GLY A 27 2.36 19.43 4.38
C GLY A 27 1.60 18.17 4.69
N THR A 28 0.83 17.73 3.70
CA THR A 28 0.04 16.49 3.74
C THR A 28 0.34 15.63 2.55
N ALA A 29 0.53 14.32 2.79
CA ALA A 29 0.79 13.36 1.73
C ALA A 29 -0.04 12.09 1.91
N PRO A 30 -0.59 11.50 0.83
CA PRO A 30 -1.24 10.20 0.88
C PRO A 30 -0.21 9.08 0.95
N VAL A 31 -0.37 8.21 1.92
CA VAL A 31 0.38 6.96 2.05
C VAL A 31 -0.52 5.81 1.64
N LEU A 32 -0.09 5.03 0.66
CA LEU A 32 -0.84 3.90 0.12
C LEU A 32 0.10 2.80 -0.37
N CYS A 33 -0.45 1.63 -0.65
CA CYS A 33 0.30 0.51 -1.19
C CYS A 33 0.95 0.87 -2.53
N ARG A 34 2.20 0.43 -2.73
CA ARG A 34 2.96 0.64 -3.97
C ARG A 34 2.88 -0.55 -4.92
N HIS A 35 2.17 -1.61 -4.56
CA HIS A 35 2.04 -2.83 -5.35
C HIS A 35 3.39 -3.34 -5.88
N CYS A 36 4.36 -3.48 -4.95
CA CYS A 36 5.73 -3.85 -5.25
C CYS A 36 5.82 -5.15 -6.04
N GLU A 37 6.72 -5.25 -7.02
CA GLU A 37 6.99 -6.47 -7.78
C GLU A 37 7.46 -7.62 -6.87
N ASP A 38 8.45 -7.38 -6.02
CA ASP A 38 8.85 -8.32 -4.97
C ASP A 38 8.18 -7.92 -3.65
N ALA A 39 6.90 -8.22 -3.52
CA ALA A 39 6.07 -7.80 -2.40
C ALA A 39 6.46 -8.48 -1.08
N PRO A 40 7.18 -7.81 -0.16
CA PRO A 40 7.60 -8.44 1.09
C PRO A 40 6.41 -8.87 1.95
N CYS A 41 5.28 -8.19 1.85
CA CYS A 41 4.04 -8.55 2.54
C CYS A 41 3.46 -9.89 2.03
N ALA A 42 3.59 -10.22 0.76
CA ALA A 42 3.17 -11.50 0.22
C ALA A 42 4.13 -12.62 0.68
N ARG A 43 5.44 -12.35 0.65
CA ARG A 43 6.46 -13.34 1.04
C ARG A 43 6.36 -13.78 2.49
N VAL A 44 5.96 -12.89 3.40
CA VAL A 44 5.84 -13.21 4.83
C VAL A 44 4.47 -13.76 5.20
N CYS A 45 3.51 -13.83 4.27
CA CYS A 45 2.18 -14.31 4.58
C CYS A 45 2.14 -15.84 4.71
N PRO A 46 1.91 -16.40 5.91
CA PRO A 46 2.01 -17.85 6.13
C PRO A 46 0.87 -18.62 5.49
N VAL A 47 -0.21 -17.96 5.12
CA VAL A 47 -1.41 -18.57 4.53
C VAL A 47 -1.64 -18.15 3.07
N ASN A 48 -0.68 -17.44 2.47
CA ASN A 48 -0.77 -16.93 1.11
C ASN A 48 -2.04 -16.09 0.83
N ALA A 49 -2.54 -15.39 1.85
CA ALA A 49 -3.67 -14.47 1.69
C ALA A 49 -3.31 -13.24 0.85
N ILE A 50 -2.02 -12.90 0.74
CA ILE A 50 -1.53 -11.81 -0.12
C ILE A 50 -0.79 -12.44 -1.29
N ARG A 51 -1.19 -12.06 -2.50
CA ARG A 51 -0.62 -12.60 -3.74
C ARG A 51 -0.64 -11.58 -4.86
N HIS A 52 0.21 -11.79 -5.85
CA HIS A 52 0.13 -11.06 -7.11
C HIS A 52 -1.04 -11.58 -7.94
N GLN A 53 -1.79 -10.67 -8.50
CA GLN A 53 -2.84 -10.93 -9.46
C GLN A 53 -2.82 -9.80 -10.47
N ASP A 54 -2.57 -10.13 -11.73
CA ASP A 54 -2.35 -9.16 -12.80
C ASP A 54 -1.30 -8.10 -12.38
N ASN A 55 -1.64 -6.82 -12.43
CA ASN A 55 -0.75 -5.71 -12.07
C ASN A 55 -0.91 -5.26 -10.61
N ALA A 56 -1.54 -6.06 -9.75
CA ALA A 56 -1.81 -5.70 -8.37
C ALA A 56 -1.34 -6.77 -7.38
N VAL A 57 -1.04 -6.33 -6.18
CA VAL A 57 -0.83 -7.22 -5.03
C VAL A 57 -2.11 -7.16 -4.21
N LEU A 58 -2.88 -8.24 -4.20
CA LEU A 58 -4.20 -8.31 -3.57
C LEU A 58 -4.16 -9.07 -2.25
N LEU A 59 -5.07 -8.73 -1.36
CA LEU A 59 -5.31 -9.42 -0.09
C LEU A 59 -6.68 -10.10 -0.14
N ASP A 60 -6.69 -11.41 0.02
CA ASP A 60 -7.90 -12.17 0.29
C ASP A 60 -8.25 -12.07 1.80
N GLU A 61 -9.28 -11.30 2.10
CA GLU A 61 -9.74 -11.05 3.46
C GLU A 61 -10.30 -12.33 4.13
N ASN A 62 -10.80 -13.28 3.34
CA ASN A 62 -11.34 -14.55 3.88
C ASN A 62 -10.23 -15.50 4.35
N THR A 63 -9.12 -15.53 3.62
CA THR A 63 -7.95 -16.37 3.94
C THR A 63 -7.08 -15.74 5.03
N CYS A 64 -7.17 -14.42 5.24
CA CYS A 64 -6.33 -13.72 6.22
C CYS A 64 -6.61 -14.18 7.65
N ILE A 65 -5.56 -14.60 8.36
CA ILE A 65 -5.63 -15.05 9.78
C ILE A 65 -5.31 -13.95 10.79
N GLY A 66 -5.00 -12.73 10.34
CA GLY A 66 -4.72 -11.60 11.22
C GLY A 66 -3.36 -11.65 11.93
N CYS A 67 -2.38 -12.36 11.41
CA CYS A 67 -1.05 -12.52 12.04
C CYS A 67 -0.19 -11.24 12.05
N LYS A 68 -0.58 -10.19 11.32
CA LYS A 68 0.05 -8.85 11.27
C LYS A 68 1.46 -8.80 10.64
N LEU A 69 2.04 -9.91 10.22
CA LEU A 69 3.39 -9.96 9.64
C LEU A 69 3.53 -9.05 8.40
N CYS A 70 2.48 -8.97 7.58
CA CYS A 70 2.47 -8.12 6.39
C CYS A 70 2.61 -6.62 6.71
N ALA A 71 2.04 -6.16 7.83
CA ALA A 71 2.17 -4.77 8.25
C ALA A 71 3.58 -4.46 8.73
N ILE A 72 4.22 -5.40 9.44
CA ILE A 72 5.62 -5.28 9.89
C ILE A 72 6.58 -5.28 8.70
N ALA A 73 6.33 -6.14 7.71
CA ALA A 73 7.19 -6.27 6.53
C ALA A 73 7.02 -5.15 5.51
N CYS A 74 5.94 -4.37 5.57
CA CYS A 74 5.69 -3.30 4.61
C CYS A 74 6.62 -2.10 4.85
N PRO A 75 7.54 -1.76 3.91
CA PRO A 75 8.47 -0.65 4.11
C PRO A 75 7.80 0.72 4.05
N PHE A 76 6.55 0.79 3.56
CA PHE A 76 5.80 2.04 3.40
C PHE A 76 4.76 2.27 4.52
N GLY A 77 4.59 1.32 5.44
CA GLY A 77 3.52 1.40 6.45
C GLY A 77 2.11 1.43 5.86
N ALA A 78 1.94 0.92 4.63
CA ALA A 78 0.70 1.04 3.87
C ALA A 78 -0.36 -0.04 4.20
N ILE A 79 -0.08 -0.91 5.17
CA ILE A 79 -0.97 -1.97 5.60
C ILE A 79 -1.40 -1.71 7.04
N THR A 80 -2.69 -1.54 7.25
CA THR A 80 -3.26 -1.45 8.59
C THR A 80 -3.38 -2.86 9.17
N PRO A 81 -2.74 -3.17 10.31
CA PRO A 81 -2.66 -4.54 10.81
C PRO A 81 -3.95 -5.05 11.46
N SER A 82 -4.89 -4.15 11.74
CA SER A 82 -6.11 -4.46 12.48
C SER A 82 -7.29 -3.72 11.86
N GLY A 83 -7.96 -4.41 10.97
CA GLY A 83 -9.22 -3.98 10.40
C GLY A 83 -10.42 -4.65 11.08
N SER A 84 -11.58 -4.48 10.49
CA SER A 84 -12.80 -5.18 10.88
C SER A 84 -12.94 -6.48 10.09
N THR A 85 -13.73 -7.41 10.62
CA THR A 85 -14.15 -8.57 9.84
C THR A 85 -15.12 -8.11 8.74
N PRO A 86 -15.00 -8.62 7.49
CA PRO A 86 -15.98 -8.38 6.44
C PRO A 86 -17.37 -8.84 6.87
N LEU A 87 -18.41 -8.12 6.44
CA LEU A 87 -19.81 -8.39 6.84
C LEU A 87 -20.28 -9.81 6.46
N ALA A 88 -19.74 -10.38 5.40
CA ALA A 88 -20.12 -11.71 4.89
C ALA A 88 -19.20 -12.85 5.38
N THR A 89 -18.18 -12.55 6.18
CA THR A 89 -17.23 -13.59 6.62
C THR A 89 -17.73 -14.23 7.91
N PRO A 90 -18.04 -15.53 7.91
CA PRO A 90 -18.38 -16.24 9.15
C PRO A 90 -17.20 -16.23 10.09
N ALA A 91 -17.46 -16.16 11.39
CA ALA A 91 -16.44 -16.29 12.41
C ALA A 91 -15.76 -17.66 12.30
N THR A 92 -14.46 -17.67 12.03
CA THR A 92 -13.71 -18.90 11.70
C THR A 92 -13.21 -19.64 12.94
N PHE A 93 -13.37 -19.04 14.14
CA PHE A 93 -12.77 -19.57 15.38
C PHE A 93 -13.78 -19.80 16.52
N ASP A 94 -15.06 -19.95 16.20
CA ASP A 94 -16.14 -20.05 17.21
C ASP A 94 -16.06 -21.30 18.10
N HIS A 95 -15.28 -22.30 17.74
CA HIS A 95 -15.36 -23.62 18.35
C HIS A 95 -14.17 -24.00 19.22
N HIS A 96 -13.15 -23.16 19.32
CA HIS A 96 -11.94 -23.55 20.07
C HIS A 96 -11.83 -22.91 21.46
N ILE A 97 -12.41 -21.74 21.66
CA ILE A 97 -12.41 -21.08 22.97
C ILE A 97 -13.78 -20.43 23.18
N PRO A 98 -14.60 -20.93 24.12
CA PRO A 98 -15.87 -20.28 24.44
C PRO A 98 -15.64 -18.82 24.84
N LEU A 99 -16.41 -17.90 24.25
CA LEU A 99 -16.30 -16.45 24.53
C LEU A 99 -16.42 -16.12 26.02
N SER A 100 -17.19 -16.95 26.75
CA SER A 100 -17.35 -16.86 28.20
C SER A 100 -16.06 -17.08 29.01
N LEU A 101 -15.05 -17.73 28.41
CA LEU A 101 -13.76 -17.93 29.06
C LEU A 101 -12.76 -16.79 28.73
N LEU A 102 -13.11 -15.92 27.81
CA LEU A 102 -12.26 -14.79 27.41
C LEU A 102 -12.53 -13.52 28.20
N SER A 103 -13.64 -13.44 28.93
CA SER A 103 -14.01 -12.28 29.75
C SER A 103 -13.00 -11.95 30.86
N ASP A 104 -12.22 -12.94 31.30
CA ASP A 104 -11.21 -12.80 32.34
C ASP A 104 -9.76 -12.77 31.80
N VAL A 105 -9.57 -12.84 30.48
CA VAL A 105 -8.24 -12.69 29.89
C VAL A 105 -7.84 -11.21 29.97
N PRO A 106 -6.77 -10.88 30.70
CA PRO A 106 -6.35 -9.50 30.81
C PRO A 106 -6.06 -8.94 29.42
N VAL A 107 -6.65 -7.79 29.14
CA VAL A 107 -6.29 -6.98 27.98
C VAL A 107 -4.78 -6.90 27.93
N SER A 108 -4.20 -7.13 26.77
CA SER A 108 -2.75 -7.10 26.53
C SER A 108 -2.05 -6.07 27.39
N PRO A 109 -0.96 -6.41 28.07
CA PRO A 109 -0.30 -5.50 28.97
C PRO A 109 0.08 -4.21 28.23
N PRO A 110 0.00 -3.05 28.91
CA PRO A 110 0.25 -1.74 28.29
C PRO A 110 1.66 -1.57 27.68
N SER A 111 2.55 -2.51 27.95
CA SER A 111 3.91 -2.57 27.41
C SER A 111 4.00 -3.14 26.00
N ILE A 112 2.92 -3.75 25.47
CA ILE A 112 2.93 -4.29 24.11
C ILE A 112 2.64 -3.15 23.13
N HIS A 113 3.49 -3.03 22.09
CA HIS A 113 3.26 -2.07 21.03
C HIS A 113 1.84 -2.25 20.45
N PRO A 114 1.06 -1.17 20.23
CA PRO A 114 -0.34 -1.25 19.80
C PRO A 114 -0.57 -2.12 18.55
N MET A 115 0.42 -2.18 17.64
CA MET A 115 0.39 -3.04 16.46
C MET A 115 0.34 -4.54 16.81
N LEU A 116 0.90 -4.93 17.94
CA LEU A 116 0.94 -6.32 18.41
C LEU A 116 -0.15 -6.63 19.44
N ALA A 117 -0.85 -5.62 19.93
CA ALA A 117 -1.96 -5.82 20.86
C ALA A 117 -3.16 -6.39 20.12
N TRP A 118 -3.66 -7.52 20.56
CA TRP A 118 -4.88 -8.14 20.05
C TRP A 118 -5.63 -8.86 21.16
N ASN A 119 -6.93 -9.05 20.96
CA ASN A 119 -7.74 -9.88 21.84
C ASN A 119 -7.72 -11.34 21.34
N ALA A 120 -7.42 -12.29 22.21
CA ALA A 120 -7.45 -13.70 21.85
C ALA A 120 -8.86 -14.11 21.38
N GLY A 121 -8.94 -14.93 20.34
CA GLY A 121 -10.21 -15.37 19.76
C GLY A 121 -10.89 -14.36 18.82
N VAL A 122 -10.38 -13.12 18.71
CA VAL A 122 -10.89 -12.13 17.76
C VAL A 122 -10.00 -12.08 16.52
N ARG A 123 -10.56 -12.47 15.38
CA ARG A 123 -9.86 -12.35 14.10
C ARG A 123 -9.89 -10.92 13.60
N SER A 124 -8.73 -10.30 13.53
CA SER A 124 -8.52 -8.96 12.99
C SER A 124 -7.82 -9.07 11.64
N ILE A 125 -8.52 -8.69 10.58
CA ILE A 125 -8.02 -8.82 9.22
C ILE A 125 -7.16 -7.60 8.86
N ALA A 126 -6.06 -7.81 8.14
CA ALA A 126 -5.27 -6.71 7.61
C ALA A 126 -6.07 -5.90 6.58
N VAL A 127 -5.75 -4.62 6.48
CA VAL A 127 -6.33 -3.71 5.47
C VAL A 127 -5.23 -3.27 4.54
N LYS A 128 -5.41 -3.52 3.24
CA LYS A 128 -4.44 -3.22 2.20
C LYS A 128 -5.16 -2.68 0.96
N CYS A 129 -4.55 -1.73 0.27
CA CYS A 129 -5.04 -1.25 -1.03
C CYS A 129 -5.08 -2.41 -2.03
N ASP A 130 -6.17 -2.50 -2.78
CA ASP A 130 -6.48 -3.48 -3.82
C ASP A 130 -6.71 -2.83 -5.18
N LEU A 131 -6.37 -1.53 -5.34
CA LEU A 131 -6.66 -0.72 -6.52
C LEU A 131 -8.15 -0.65 -6.89
N CYS A 132 -9.04 -1.05 -6.00
CA CYS A 132 -10.47 -1.25 -6.28
C CYS A 132 -10.67 -2.19 -7.50
N ASP A 133 -9.94 -3.31 -7.54
CA ASP A 133 -9.92 -4.29 -8.63
C ASP A 133 -11.31 -4.79 -9.05
N PHE A 134 -12.28 -4.72 -8.15
CA PHE A 134 -13.68 -5.01 -8.41
C PHE A 134 -14.42 -3.94 -9.24
N ARG A 135 -13.74 -2.87 -9.70
CA ARG A 135 -14.35 -1.74 -10.41
C ARG A 135 -13.68 -1.49 -11.75
N GLU A 136 -14.48 -1.44 -12.81
CA GLU A 136 -14.02 -1.08 -14.16
C GLU A 136 -13.50 0.37 -14.25
N GLN A 137 -14.05 1.27 -13.41
CA GLN A 137 -13.66 2.69 -13.39
C GLN A 137 -12.33 2.93 -12.63
N GLY A 138 -11.71 1.86 -12.10
CA GLY A 138 -10.47 1.94 -11.35
C GLY A 138 -10.60 2.54 -9.95
N PRO A 139 -9.48 2.97 -9.36
CA PRO A 139 -9.42 3.39 -7.97
C PRO A 139 -10.25 4.64 -7.67
N GLU A 140 -11.20 4.53 -6.76
CA GLU A 140 -12.08 5.64 -6.37
C GLU A 140 -11.33 6.82 -5.76
N CYS A 141 -10.24 6.57 -5.04
CA CYS A 141 -9.41 7.62 -4.47
C CYS A 141 -8.76 8.52 -5.53
N VAL A 142 -8.41 7.97 -6.70
CA VAL A 142 -7.89 8.73 -7.83
C VAL A 142 -9.01 9.62 -8.41
N ARG A 143 -10.18 9.03 -8.65
CA ARG A 143 -11.33 9.72 -9.24
C ARG A 143 -11.78 10.94 -8.41
N VAL A 144 -11.77 10.84 -7.09
CA VAL A 144 -12.29 11.89 -6.19
C VAL A 144 -11.20 12.81 -5.62
N CYS A 145 -9.95 12.66 -6.03
CA CYS A 145 -8.85 13.45 -5.49
C CYS A 145 -8.96 14.92 -5.96
N PRO A 146 -9.24 15.87 -5.07
CA PRO A 146 -9.47 17.26 -5.49
C PRO A 146 -8.20 17.98 -5.96
N THR A 147 -7.04 17.47 -5.54
CA THR A 147 -5.72 18.03 -5.89
C THR A 147 -5.02 17.23 -6.99
N HIS A 148 -5.65 16.18 -7.52
CA HIS A 148 -5.05 15.26 -8.48
C HIS A 148 -3.66 14.71 -8.03
N ALA A 149 -3.47 14.56 -6.72
CA ALA A 149 -2.22 14.04 -6.14
C ALA A 149 -2.05 12.52 -6.29
N LEU A 150 -3.10 11.83 -6.76
CA LEU A 150 -3.11 10.38 -6.96
C LEU A 150 -3.38 10.07 -8.43
N TYR A 151 -2.61 9.16 -8.97
CA TYR A 151 -2.82 8.64 -10.32
C TYR A 151 -2.45 7.15 -10.36
N LEU A 152 -3.08 6.43 -11.27
CA LEU A 152 -2.71 5.06 -11.58
C LEU A 152 -1.68 5.10 -12.71
N VAL A 153 -0.58 4.38 -12.52
CA VAL A 153 0.45 4.20 -13.54
C VAL A 153 0.34 2.77 -14.03
N ASP A 154 0.14 2.59 -15.31
CA ASP A 154 0.34 1.35 -16.03
C ASP A 154 1.66 1.38 -16.81
N ASP A 155 2.10 0.23 -17.33
CA ASP A 155 3.39 0.13 -18.02
C ASP A 155 3.45 1.03 -19.26
N ALA A 156 2.35 1.13 -20.03
CA ALA A 156 2.29 1.98 -21.20
C ALA A 156 2.40 3.48 -20.83
N ALA A 157 1.66 3.92 -19.82
CA ALA A 157 1.74 5.28 -19.32
C ALA A 157 3.13 5.61 -18.75
N LEU A 158 3.80 4.63 -18.13
CA LEU A 158 5.16 4.78 -17.61
C LEU A 158 6.16 4.96 -18.77
N ASP A 159 6.08 4.12 -19.80
CA ASP A 159 6.95 4.19 -20.96
C ASP A 159 6.79 5.52 -21.70
N ASP A 160 5.57 5.99 -21.88
CA ASP A 160 5.28 7.29 -22.49
C ASP A 160 5.87 8.45 -21.67
N ALA A 161 5.72 8.39 -20.34
CA ALA A 161 6.28 9.41 -19.44
C ALA A 161 7.82 9.42 -19.48
N ILE A 162 8.44 8.23 -19.51
CA ILE A 162 9.90 8.10 -19.65
C ILE A 162 10.36 8.62 -21.01
N ALA A 163 9.67 8.27 -22.09
CA ALA A 163 9.99 8.75 -23.42
C ALA A 163 9.88 10.28 -23.53
N ALA A 164 8.85 10.87 -22.91
CA ALA A 164 8.69 12.32 -22.85
C ALA A 164 9.85 13.00 -22.09
N LYS A 165 10.25 12.44 -20.93
CA LYS A 165 11.41 12.97 -20.18
C LYS A 165 12.73 12.85 -20.95
N ARG A 166 12.92 11.72 -21.66
CA ARG A 166 14.10 11.56 -22.52
C ARG A 166 14.15 12.59 -23.64
N ARG A 167 13.02 12.87 -24.31
CA ARG A 167 12.93 13.93 -25.32
C ARG A 167 13.26 15.30 -24.71
N GLN A 168 12.65 15.65 -23.59
CA GLN A 168 12.91 16.89 -22.88
C GLN A 168 14.37 17.04 -22.47
N ALA A 169 15.02 15.97 -22.00
CA ALA A 169 16.42 15.98 -21.64
C ALA A 169 17.36 16.09 -22.87
N ALA A 170 16.91 15.61 -24.03
CA ALA A 170 17.65 15.72 -25.30
C ALA A 170 17.47 17.09 -25.98
N GLU A 171 16.43 17.82 -25.66
CA GLU A 171 16.21 19.21 -26.10
C GLU A 171 17.15 20.12 -25.32
N TRP A 172 18.42 20.15 -25.75
CA TRP A 172 19.42 21.02 -25.14
C TRP A 172 19.09 22.48 -25.52
N PRO A 173 18.95 23.41 -24.56
CA PRO A 173 18.77 24.83 -24.92
C PRO A 173 20.02 25.33 -25.66
N GLU A 174 19.81 25.73 -26.89
CA GLU A 174 20.87 26.38 -27.67
C GLU A 174 21.41 27.58 -26.87
N GLY A 175 22.66 27.46 -26.41
CA GLY A 175 23.36 28.53 -25.70
C GLY A 175 23.96 28.21 -24.34
N ASN A 176 23.71 27.07 -23.74
CA ASN A 176 24.31 26.69 -22.49
C ASN A 176 25.20 25.42 -22.66
N ILE A 177 26.35 25.58 -23.30
CA ILE A 177 27.40 24.57 -23.23
C ILE A 177 28.25 24.92 -22.00
N PRO A 178 28.10 24.22 -20.83
CA PRO A 178 28.93 24.52 -19.66
C PRO A 178 30.31 23.88 -19.76
N PHE A 179 30.66 23.31 -20.93
CA PHE A 179 31.94 22.69 -21.16
C PHE A 179 32.68 23.47 -22.26
N SER A 180 33.44 24.49 -21.86
CA SER A 180 34.48 25.05 -22.69
C SER A 180 35.55 23.97 -22.87
N SER A 181 35.59 23.37 -24.05
CA SER A 181 36.69 22.54 -24.48
C SER A 181 37.90 23.45 -24.80
N THR A 182 38.45 24.08 -23.76
CA THR A 182 39.83 24.56 -23.86
C THR A 182 40.72 23.30 -23.68
N GLY A 183 40.89 22.61 -24.77
CA GLY A 183 41.94 21.62 -24.89
C GLY A 183 43.28 22.32 -24.67
N THR A 184 43.87 22.10 -23.51
CA THR A 184 45.30 22.29 -23.37
C THR A 184 45.96 21.11 -24.06
N ASP A 185 46.51 21.40 -25.25
CA ASP A 185 47.50 20.58 -25.92
C ASP A 185 48.59 20.18 -24.89
N ARG A 186 48.57 18.97 -24.45
CA ARG A 186 49.72 18.34 -23.84
C ARG A 186 50.64 17.93 -24.97
N GLU A 187 51.50 18.85 -25.33
CA GLU A 187 52.70 18.58 -26.12
C GLU A 187 53.47 17.43 -25.47
N GLN A 188 53.56 16.33 -26.19
CA GLN A 188 54.46 15.23 -25.91
C GLN A 188 55.88 15.70 -26.20
N THR A 189 56.70 15.88 -25.19
CA THR A 189 58.15 15.93 -25.37
C THR A 189 58.77 14.71 -24.66
N LEU A 190 59.55 14.00 -25.41
CA LEU A 190 60.39 12.82 -25.23
C LEU A 190 61.13 12.71 -23.89
#